data_1a459bcbfc31a9b75495f176879d1a66
#
_entry.id   1a459bcbfc31a9b75495f176879d1a66
#
_cell.length_a   1.000
_cell.length_b   1.000
_cell.length_c   1.000
_cell.angle_alpha   90.00
_cell.angle_beta   90.00
_cell.angle_gamma   90.00
#
_symmetry.space_group_name_H-M   'P 1'
#
loop_
_entity.id
_entity.type
_entity.pdbx_description
1 polymer ?
#
loop_
_entity_poly.entity_id
_entity_poly.type
_entity_poly.pdbx_seq_one_letter_code
_entity_poly.pdbx_strand_id
1 'polypeptide(L)'
;MPLSRRQFLTTAAASTAAIVAAPAVITASKVDKPLIVGEGEHQFEVQHEWPQLPEKYTWQTTHNVAVDKSGNLYVIHEGRADLKDHPSIFVFDSEGKFIRAFGAQFQGGGHGIEIRQEGSEEFLYVCAYQHLKTFAKMDLKGGIIWQQYAPMESGVYAPGENTRPEDRPERDKVWGPNRFLPTNFAFLDDGGFLLIDGYGASYCHRYNKDAKWVSCFGGVGDSEGKFRTPHGVWIDKRAGRTPSIVVCDRAHHTLQYFTMEGKYLETIKGFGLPANAETWKNLLCIPELHARVTLLNEKNEVVARLGEDVARVTAKDGGQIRGDKSKWLDGKFVHPHDACFAADGSIFVAEWVGTGRISKLKKTV
;
A
#
# COMPACT_ATOMS: atom_id res chain seq x y z
N MET A 1 25.73 -73.18 55.25
CA MET A 1 25.01 -73.01 56.49
C MET A 1 24.75 -71.51 56.72
N PRO A 2 23.58 -71.18 57.16
CA PRO A 2 23.06 -69.80 57.08
C PRO A 2 23.24 -69.08 58.41
N LEU A 3 23.30 -67.77 58.39
CA LEU A 3 23.01 -66.90 59.51
C LEU A 3 22.57 -65.54 58.95
N SER A 4 21.49 -65.19 59.20
CA SER A 4 20.50 -64.74 60.16
C SER A 4 20.43 -63.21 60.22
N ARG A 5 19.26 -62.80 60.04
CA ARG A 5 18.67 -61.46 60.16
C ARG A 5 18.95 -60.77 61.52
N ARG A 6 18.82 -59.44 61.41
CA ARG A 6 18.50 -58.41 62.44
C ARG A 6 19.67 -57.73 63.09
N GLN A 7 19.84 -56.48 62.77
CA GLN A 7 19.48 -55.41 63.77
C GLN A 7 19.31 -54.07 63.09
N PHE A 8 18.12 -53.53 63.19
CA PHE A 8 17.77 -52.14 62.95
C PHE A 8 18.39 -51.27 64.02
N LEU A 9 19.13 -50.27 63.71
CA LEU A 9 19.33 -49.11 64.54
C LEU A 9 19.17 -47.82 63.72
N THR A 10 18.14 -47.12 64.04
CA THR A 10 17.81 -45.79 63.71
C THR A 10 18.90 -44.79 64.05
N THR A 11 19.43 -44.11 63.06
CA THR A 11 20.12 -42.83 63.30
C THR A 11 19.46 -41.79 62.45
N ALA A 12 18.73 -40.90 63.07
CA ALA A 12 18.15 -39.73 62.43
C ALA A 12 19.29 -38.78 62.03
N ALA A 13 19.60 -38.70 60.74
CA ALA A 13 20.42 -37.64 60.24
C ALA A 13 19.52 -36.50 59.79
N ALA A 14 19.61 -35.40 60.49
CA ALA A 14 18.97 -34.14 60.08
C ALA A 14 19.61 -33.63 58.76
N SER A 15 18.90 -33.80 57.69
CA SER A 15 19.31 -33.24 56.43
C SER A 15 18.93 -31.74 56.38
N THR A 16 19.88 -30.88 56.63
CA THR A 16 19.80 -29.45 56.30
C THR A 16 19.80 -29.32 54.79
N ALA A 17 18.61 -29.10 54.21
CA ALA A 17 18.49 -28.73 52.81
C ALA A 17 19.05 -27.32 52.65
N ALA A 18 20.27 -27.21 52.09
CA ALA A 18 20.79 -25.95 51.62
C ALA A 18 20.00 -25.57 50.36
N ILE A 19 19.10 -24.60 50.46
CA ILE A 19 18.48 -23.97 49.32
C ILE A 19 19.60 -23.18 48.60
N VAL A 20 20.18 -23.76 47.58
CA VAL A 20 21.00 -23.03 46.61
C VAL A 20 20.03 -22.14 45.81
N ALA A 21 19.90 -20.89 46.21
CA ALA A 21 19.25 -19.89 45.40
C ALA A 21 20.11 -19.72 44.16
N ALA A 22 19.69 -20.32 43.05
CA ALA A 22 20.25 -19.99 41.73
C ALA A 22 20.07 -18.49 41.52
N PRO A 23 21.11 -17.75 41.11
CA PRO A 23 20.94 -16.35 40.74
C PRO A 23 19.90 -16.28 39.63
N ALA A 24 18.79 -15.60 39.89
CA ALA A 24 17.87 -15.23 38.83
C ALA A 24 18.67 -14.35 37.86
N VAL A 25 19.01 -14.89 36.74
CA VAL A 25 19.51 -14.10 35.62
C VAL A 25 18.31 -13.25 35.18
N ILE A 26 18.24 -12.04 35.72
CA ILE A 26 17.37 -11.03 35.20
C ILE A 26 17.96 -10.69 33.81
N THR A 27 17.51 -11.38 32.76
CA THR A 27 17.67 -10.90 31.39
C THR A 27 16.84 -9.63 31.35
N ALA A 28 17.50 -8.49 31.60
CA ALA A 28 16.92 -7.21 31.17
C ALA A 28 16.63 -7.37 29.69
N SER A 29 15.37 -7.51 29.31
CA SER A 29 14.95 -7.34 27.95
C SER A 29 15.45 -5.95 27.58
N LYS A 30 16.37 -5.89 26.62
CA LYS A 30 16.75 -4.65 25.98
C LYS A 30 15.42 -4.06 25.50
N VAL A 31 14.94 -3.02 26.14
CA VAL A 31 13.87 -2.21 25.60
C VAL A 31 14.53 -1.54 24.40
N ASP A 32 14.34 -2.14 23.23
CA ASP A 32 14.84 -1.55 21.99
C ASP A 32 14.21 -0.16 21.90
N LYS A 33 15.07 0.83 21.82
CA LYS A 33 14.58 2.21 21.69
C LYS A 33 13.72 2.28 20.44
N PRO A 34 12.54 2.94 20.51
CA PRO A 34 11.69 3.09 19.35
C PRO A 34 12.50 3.72 18.22
N LEU A 35 12.36 3.16 17.03
CA LEU A 35 13.05 3.62 15.84
C LEU A 35 12.28 4.81 15.26
N ILE A 36 12.86 6.00 15.40
CA ILE A 36 12.22 7.25 15.00
C ILE A 36 12.77 7.71 13.64
N VAL A 37 11.87 8.10 12.75
CA VAL A 37 12.18 8.78 11.48
C VAL A 37 11.45 10.11 11.40
N GLY A 38 11.99 11.03 10.59
CA GLY A 38 11.46 12.39 10.48
C GLY A 38 12.02 13.31 11.56
N GLU A 39 11.61 14.57 11.53
CA GLU A 39 12.12 15.66 12.37
C GLU A 39 10.98 16.56 12.86
N GLY A 40 11.21 17.31 13.93
CA GLY A 40 10.27 18.29 14.48
C GLY A 40 8.89 17.68 14.78
N GLU A 41 7.83 18.31 14.28
CA GLU A 41 6.45 17.85 14.41
C GLU A 41 6.08 16.68 13.46
N HIS A 42 7.00 16.28 12.60
CA HIS A 42 6.84 15.19 11.64
C HIS A 42 7.68 13.96 12.03
N GLN A 43 7.69 13.60 13.30
CA GLN A 43 8.37 12.42 13.83
C GLN A 43 7.43 11.24 13.94
N PHE A 44 7.93 10.06 13.55
CA PHE A 44 7.17 8.82 13.55
C PHE A 44 8.04 7.67 14.09
N GLU A 45 7.43 6.82 14.92
CA GLU A 45 7.98 5.52 15.28
C GLU A 45 7.69 4.53 14.16
N VAL A 46 8.74 3.88 13.63
CA VAL A 46 8.62 2.91 12.53
C VAL A 46 8.45 1.50 13.09
N GLN A 47 7.43 0.81 12.59
CA GLN A 47 7.18 -0.59 12.86
C GLN A 47 7.06 -1.31 11.50
N HIS A 48 8.17 -1.89 11.04
CA HIS A 48 8.16 -2.72 9.84
C HIS A 48 7.46 -4.06 10.11
N GLU A 49 6.88 -4.65 9.05
CA GLU A 49 6.14 -5.92 9.15
C GLU A 49 5.03 -5.88 10.23
N TRP A 50 4.40 -4.73 10.39
CA TRP A 50 3.43 -4.46 11.44
C TRP A 50 2.21 -5.40 11.44
N PRO A 51 1.57 -5.80 10.29
CA PRO A 51 0.42 -6.68 10.32
C PRO A 51 0.79 -8.11 10.67
N GLN A 52 0.01 -8.74 11.52
CA GLN A 52 0.16 -10.13 11.95
C GLN A 52 -0.55 -11.06 10.94
N LEU A 53 0.15 -11.42 9.88
CA LEU A 53 -0.38 -12.33 8.86
C LEU A 53 -0.44 -13.77 9.40
N PRO A 54 -1.60 -14.46 9.35
CA PRO A 54 -1.70 -15.86 9.74
C PRO A 54 -0.78 -16.76 8.91
N GLU A 55 -0.18 -17.79 9.51
CA GLU A 55 0.80 -18.70 8.87
C GLU A 55 0.30 -19.38 7.58
N LYS A 56 -1.02 -19.57 7.46
CA LYS A 56 -1.64 -20.14 6.24
C LYS A 56 -1.57 -19.23 5.02
N TYR A 57 -1.20 -17.96 5.19
CA TYR A 57 -1.08 -16.98 4.12
C TYR A 57 0.35 -16.50 3.97
N THR A 58 0.70 -16.08 2.77
CA THR A 58 1.98 -15.44 2.48
C THR A 58 1.75 -14.12 1.76
N TRP A 59 2.52 -13.11 2.11
CA TRP A 59 2.57 -11.91 1.29
C TRP A 59 3.19 -12.24 -0.07
N GLN A 60 2.63 -11.60 -1.07
CA GLN A 60 3.26 -11.40 -2.36
C GLN A 60 3.58 -9.92 -2.49
N THR A 61 3.98 -9.43 -3.64
CA THR A 61 4.26 -8.01 -3.79
C THR A 61 3.06 -7.17 -3.34
N THR A 62 3.22 -6.41 -2.26
CA THR A 62 2.18 -5.51 -1.74
C THR A 62 2.13 -4.23 -2.58
N HIS A 63 0.92 -3.78 -2.89
CA HIS A 63 0.71 -2.63 -3.75
C HIS A 63 0.10 -1.45 -3.00
N ASN A 64 -1.15 -1.56 -2.54
CA ASN A 64 -1.85 -0.45 -1.94
C ASN A 64 -2.46 -0.79 -0.58
N VAL A 65 -2.75 0.26 0.18
CA VAL A 65 -3.36 0.23 1.52
C VAL A 65 -4.45 1.28 1.64
N ALA A 66 -5.50 0.98 2.40
CA ALA A 66 -6.56 1.93 2.74
C ALA A 66 -7.07 1.68 4.15
N VAL A 67 -7.54 2.71 4.86
CA VAL A 67 -8.06 2.61 6.23
C VAL A 67 -9.53 2.99 6.26
N ASP A 68 -10.38 2.14 6.88
CA ASP A 68 -11.78 2.47 7.10
C ASP A 68 -11.97 3.39 8.33
N LYS A 69 -13.17 3.94 8.51
CA LYS A 69 -13.50 4.81 9.64
C LYS A 69 -13.39 4.14 11.01
N SER A 70 -13.36 2.80 11.04
CA SER A 70 -13.15 2.02 12.26
C SER A 70 -11.67 1.82 12.58
N GLY A 71 -10.77 2.28 11.70
CA GLY A 71 -9.32 2.13 11.83
C GLY A 71 -8.80 0.78 11.34
N ASN A 72 -9.61 -0.01 10.62
CA ASN A 72 -9.11 -1.25 10.03
C ASN A 72 -8.32 -0.95 8.76
N LEU A 73 -7.16 -1.61 8.64
CA LEU A 73 -6.29 -1.52 7.46
C LEU A 73 -6.66 -2.60 6.45
N TYR A 74 -6.90 -2.18 5.23
CA TYR A 74 -7.06 -3.03 4.06
C TYR A 74 -5.78 -2.99 3.23
N VAL A 75 -5.26 -4.15 2.88
CA VAL A 75 -4.03 -4.31 2.10
C VAL A 75 -4.34 -5.13 0.87
N ILE A 76 -3.99 -4.63 -0.32
CA ILE A 76 -4.02 -5.41 -1.54
C ILE A 76 -2.60 -5.77 -1.96
N HIS A 77 -2.41 -7.03 -2.39
CA HIS A 77 -1.19 -7.47 -3.04
C HIS A 77 -1.47 -7.95 -4.46
N GLU A 78 -0.44 -7.98 -5.29
CA GLU A 78 -0.54 -8.37 -6.69
C GLU A 78 -1.18 -9.75 -6.87
N GLY A 79 -0.82 -10.67 -5.99
CA GLY A 79 -1.21 -12.04 -6.13
C GLY A 79 -0.44 -12.76 -7.24
N ARG A 80 -0.76 -14.04 -7.40
CA ARG A 80 -0.18 -14.93 -8.42
C ARG A 80 -1.30 -15.71 -9.08
N ALA A 81 -1.35 -15.69 -10.40
CA ALA A 81 -2.41 -16.35 -11.17
C ALA A 81 -2.48 -17.88 -10.97
N ASP A 82 -1.40 -18.50 -10.49
CA ASP A 82 -1.34 -19.92 -10.13
C ASP A 82 -1.88 -20.25 -8.74
N LEU A 83 -2.14 -19.24 -7.90
CA LEU A 83 -2.73 -19.36 -6.55
C LEU A 83 -4.19 -18.91 -6.53
N LYS A 84 -5.04 -19.54 -7.33
CA LYS A 84 -6.43 -19.11 -7.60
C LYS A 84 -7.29 -18.90 -6.35
N ASP A 85 -7.08 -19.67 -5.30
CA ASP A 85 -7.88 -19.60 -4.07
C ASP A 85 -7.23 -18.74 -2.98
N HIS A 86 -6.03 -18.20 -3.22
CA HIS A 86 -5.37 -17.32 -2.26
C HIS A 86 -5.99 -15.92 -2.34
N PRO A 87 -6.40 -15.31 -1.22
CA PRO A 87 -6.97 -13.96 -1.25
C PRO A 87 -5.93 -12.91 -1.67
N SER A 88 -6.39 -11.86 -2.35
CA SER A 88 -5.56 -10.70 -2.71
C SER A 88 -5.73 -9.53 -1.76
N ILE A 89 -6.79 -9.52 -0.94
CA ILE A 89 -7.10 -8.44 0.00
C ILE A 89 -7.12 -8.99 1.42
N PHE A 90 -6.39 -8.33 2.31
CA PHE A 90 -6.26 -8.68 3.72
C PHE A 90 -6.70 -7.52 4.59
N VAL A 91 -7.40 -7.81 5.68
CA VAL A 91 -7.92 -6.80 6.61
C VAL A 91 -7.37 -7.06 8.01
N PHE A 92 -6.86 -6.00 8.63
CA PHE A 92 -6.29 -6.01 9.98
C PHE A 92 -6.96 -4.93 10.82
N ASP A 93 -7.06 -5.16 12.13
CA ASP A 93 -7.53 -4.13 13.05
C ASP A 93 -6.45 -3.05 13.31
N SER A 94 -6.79 -2.05 14.12
CA SER A 94 -5.89 -0.95 14.50
C SER A 94 -4.63 -1.40 15.27
N GLU A 95 -4.59 -2.63 15.74
CA GLU A 95 -3.45 -3.25 16.42
C GLU A 95 -2.64 -4.20 15.52
N GLY A 96 -3.05 -4.36 14.25
CA GLY A 96 -2.40 -5.23 13.26
C GLY A 96 -2.82 -6.68 13.35
N LYS A 97 -3.85 -7.02 14.12
CA LYS A 97 -4.39 -8.39 14.18
C LYS A 97 -5.24 -8.66 12.95
N PHE A 98 -5.06 -9.84 12.39
CA PHE A 98 -5.82 -10.29 11.24
C PHE A 98 -7.31 -10.41 11.56
N ILE A 99 -8.16 -9.83 10.71
CA ILE A 99 -9.62 -9.94 10.79
C ILE A 99 -10.15 -10.94 9.76
N ARG A 100 -9.83 -10.73 8.47
CA ARG A 100 -10.32 -11.53 7.34
C ARG A 100 -9.49 -11.30 6.08
N ALA A 101 -9.69 -12.16 5.08
CA ALA A 101 -9.15 -11.98 3.76
C ALA A 101 -10.16 -12.44 2.69
N PHE A 102 -10.10 -11.80 1.52
CA PHE A 102 -10.98 -12.05 0.38
C PHE A 102 -10.34 -11.56 -0.92
N GLY A 103 -11.08 -11.54 -2.02
CA GLY A 103 -10.60 -10.97 -3.28
C GLY A 103 -9.76 -11.93 -4.12
N ALA A 104 -9.95 -13.26 -3.98
CA ALA A 104 -9.23 -14.25 -4.80
C ALA A 104 -9.40 -14.02 -6.30
N GLN A 105 -10.50 -13.41 -6.73
CA GLN A 105 -10.73 -13.02 -8.13
C GLN A 105 -9.76 -11.98 -8.68
N PHE A 106 -9.00 -11.29 -7.83
CA PHE A 106 -7.97 -10.32 -8.24
C PHE A 106 -6.55 -10.91 -8.25
N GLN A 107 -6.42 -12.22 -8.05
CA GLN A 107 -5.12 -12.90 -8.10
C GLN A 107 -4.44 -12.71 -9.47
N GLY A 108 -3.15 -12.36 -9.43
CA GLY A 108 -2.33 -12.09 -10.61
C GLY A 108 -2.57 -10.71 -11.22
N GLY A 109 -2.95 -9.73 -10.40
CA GLY A 109 -3.14 -8.36 -10.88
C GLY A 109 -3.71 -7.36 -9.87
N GLY A 110 -3.91 -7.74 -8.61
CA GLY A 110 -4.40 -6.82 -7.57
C GLY A 110 -3.45 -5.62 -7.42
N HIS A 111 -3.99 -4.38 -7.49
CA HIS A 111 -3.16 -3.18 -7.50
C HIS A 111 -3.70 -2.05 -6.62
N GLY A 112 -4.66 -1.25 -7.09
CA GLY A 112 -5.23 -0.14 -6.32
C GLY A 112 -6.34 -0.59 -5.39
N ILE A 113 -6.38 -0.02 -4.19
CA ILE A 113 -7.46 -0.16 -3.24
C ILE A 113 -7.68 1.17 -2.54
N GLU A 114 -8.92 1.66 -2.55
CA GLU A 114 -9.32 2.89 -1.88
C GLU A 114 -10.65 2.70 -1.16
N ILE A 115 -10.87 3.41 -0.07
CA ILE A 115 -12.14 3.39 0.66
C ILE A 115 -12.86 4.71 0.47
N ARG A 116 -14.15 4.63 0.14
CA ARG A 116 -15.02 5.79 0.02
C ARG A 116 -16.21 5.70 0.95
N GLN A 117 -16.44 6.77 1.69
CA GLN A 117 -17.69 6.99 2.42
C GLN A 117 -18.78 7.44 1.44
N GLU A 118 -19.91 6.73 1.40
CA GLU A 118 -21.09 7.10 0.63
C GLU A 118 -22.32 7.06 1.54
N GLY A 119 -22.83 8.22 1.91
CA GLY A 119 -23.85 8.32 2.93
C GLY A 119 -23.36 7.78 4.28
N SER A 120 -24.04 6.77 4.84
CA SER A 120 -23.67 6.12 6.10
C SER A 120 -22.73 4.93 5.93
N GLU A 121 -22.52 4.45 4.72
CA GLU A 121 -21.75 3.24 4.41
C GLU A 121 -20.39 3.57 3.79
N GLU A 122 -19.46 2.62 3.90
CA GLU A 122 -18.16 2.67 3.26
C GLU A 122 -18.02 1.55 2.25
N PHE A 123 -17.36 1.85 1.15
CA PHE A 123 -17.14 0.91 0.06
C PHE A 123 -15.68 0.87 -0.36
N LEU A 124 -15.23 -0.31 -0.74
CA LEU A 124 -13.94 -0.51 -1.39
C LEU A 124 -14.07 -0.26 -2.88
N TYR A 125 -13.13 0.51 -3.42
CA TYR A 125 -12.86 0.61 -4.83
C TYR A 125 -11.53 -0.09 -5.12
N VAL A 126 -11.55 -1.10 -5.97
CA VAL A 126 -10.41 -1.98 -6.23
C VAL A 126 -10.13 -2.01 -7.72
N CYS A 127 -8.87 -1.92 -8.10
CA CYS A 127 -8.49 -2.19 -9.49
C CYS A 127 -7.43 -3.29 -9.56
N ALA A 128 -7.40 -3.94 -10.70
CA ALA A 128 -6.45 -4.98 -11.04
C ALA A 128 -5.95 -4.79 -12.46
N TYR A 129 -4.64 -4.89 -12.62
CA TYR A 129 -3.96 -4.71 -13.90
C TYR A 129 -3.54 -6.07 -14.51
N GLN A 130 -2.50 -6.12 -15.30
CA GLN A 130 -2.01 -7.31 -16.00
C GLN A 130 -3.13 -8.04 -16.78
N HIS A 131 -3.37 -9.30 -16.47
CA HIS A 131 -4.35 -10.11 -17.19
C HIS A 131 -5.80 -9.75 -16.88
N LEU A 132 -6.08 -9.28 -15.67
CA LEU A 132 -7.45 -8.99 -15.22
C LEU A 132 -8.03 -7.73 -15.86
N LYS A 133 -7.28 -6.62 -15.83
CA LYS A 133 -7.64 -5.35 -16.48
C LYS A 133 -9.04 -4.88 -16.10
N THR A 134 -9.31 -4.78 -14.80
CA THR A 134 -10.64 -4.52 -14.26
C THR A 134 -10.61 -3.56 -13.09
N PHE A 135 -11.75 -2.96 -12.79
CA PHE A 135 -11.99 -2.22 -11.57
C PHE A 135 -13.38 -2.52 -11.03
N ALA A 136 -13.56 -2.43 -9.72
CA ALA A 136 -14.78 -2.83 -9.07
C ALA A 136 -15.07 -1.96 -7.83
N LYS A 137 -16.36 -1.84 -7.49
CA LYS A 137 -16.85 -1.39 -6.19
C LYS A 137 -17.33 -2.61 -5.41
N MET A 138 -16.93 -2.67 -4.15
CA MET A 138 -17.23 -3.78 -3.25
C MET A 138 -17.72 -3.24 -1.91
N ASP A 139 -18.49 -4.04 -1.18
CA ASP A 139 -18.68 -3.81 0.25
C ASP A 139 -17.40 -4.15 1.03
N LEU A 140 -17.32 -3.71 2.28
CA LEU A 140 -16.13 -3.95 3.13
C LEU A 140 -15.93 -5.43 3.51
N LYS A 141 -16.86 -6.32 3.15
CA LYS A 141 -16.77 -7.77 3.40
C LYS A 141 -16.32 -8.56 2.18
N GLY A 142 -16.17 -7.89 1.02
CA GLY A 142 -15.71 -8.49 -0.23
C GLY A 142 -16.81 -8.83 -1.22
N GLY A 143 -18.08 -8.45 -0.95
CA GLY A 143 -19.18 -8.56 -1.90
C GLY A 143 -19.06 -7.55 -3.03
N ILE A 144 -19.02 -8.02 -4.29
CA ILE A 144 -18.97 -7.14 -5.46
C ILE A 144 -20.33 -6.48 -5.67
N ILE A 145 -20.35 -5.14 -5.74
CA ILE A 145 -21.54 -4.35 -6.08
C ILE A 145 -21.61 -4.16 -7.59
N TRP A 146 -20.49 -3.78 -8.20
CA TRP A 146 -20.31 -3.76 -9.65
C TRP A 146 -18.84 -3.97 -10.00
N GLN A 147 -18.59 -4.47 -11.21
CA GLN A 147 -17.27 -4.65 -11.80
C GLN A 147 -17.30 -4.20 -13.25
N GLN A 148 -16.26 -3.50 -13.68
CA GLN A 148 -16.13 -2.96 -15.03
C GLN A 148 -14.71 -3.18 -15.58
N TYR A 149 -14.60 -2.97 -16.89
CA TYR A 149 -13.38 -3.07 -17.66
C TYR A 149 -13.10 -1.74 -18.38
N ALA A 150 -12.26 -1.77 -19.41
CA ALA A 150 -11.89 -0.56 -20.16
C ALA A 150 -13.12 0.24 -20.66
N PRO A 151 -13.12 1.57 -20.51
CA PRO A 151 -14.16 2.43 -21.06
C PRO A 151 -13.94 2.61 -22.57
N MET A 152 -14.58 1.77 -23.38
CA MET A 152 -14.42 1.77 -24.84
C MET A 152 -14.94 3.05 -25.49
N GLU A 153 -15.86 3.74 -24.82
CA GLU A 153 -16.40 5.05 -25.23
C GLU A 153 -15.29 6.11 -25.32
N SER A 154 -14.19 5.92 -24.63
CA SER A 154 -13.02 6.81 -24.70
C SER A 154 -12.31 6.78 -26.05
N GLY A 155 -12.48 5.71 -26.83
CA GLY A 155 -11.81 5.50 -28.11
C GLY A 155 -10.31 5.20 -28.04
N VAL A 156 -9.74 5.01 -26.81
CA VAL A 156 -8.28 4.84 -26.63
C VAL A 156 -7.82 3.39 -26.55
N TYR A 157 -8.74 2.44 -26.36
CA TYR A 157 -8.40 1.05 -26.10
C TYR A 157 -8.58 0.13 -27.31
N ALA A 158 -7.78 -0.93 -27.33
CA ALA A 158 -7.91 -1.99 -28.33
C ALA A 158 -9.25 -2.74 -28.17
N PRO A 159 -9.80 -3.31 -29.25
CA PRO A 159 -11.01 -4.12 -29.19
C PRO A 159 -10.90 -5.24 -28.15
N GLY A 160 -11.96 -5.42 -27.36
CA GLY A 160 -12.05 -6.46 -26.34
C GLY A 160 -11.48 -6.12 -24.97
N GLU A 161 -10.86 -4.93 -24.77
CA GLU A 161 -10.36 -4.53 -23.45
C GLU A 161 -11.49 -4.31 -22.41
N ASN A 162 -12.74 -4.23 -22.83
CA ASN A 162 -13.94 -4.15 -21.98
C ASN A 162 -14.58 -5.52 -21.69
N THR A 163 -13.89 -6.61 -21.94
CA THR A 163 -14.38 -7.99 -21.72
C THR A 163 -13.53 -8.72 -20.69
N ARG A 164 -14.01 -9.88 -20.25
CA ARG A 164 -13.23 -10.77 -19.38
C ARG A 164 -11.96 -11.23 -20.09
N PRO A 165 -10.90 -11.57 -19.32
CA PRO A 165 -9.62 -11.97 -19.91
C PRO A 165 -9.74 -13.11 -20.94
N GLU A 166 -10.55 -14.11 -20.64
CA GLU A 166 -10.76 -15.31 -21.49
C GLU A 166 -11.48 -14.99 -22.79
N ASP A 167 -12.24 -13.90 -22.84
CA ASP A 167 -13.03 -13.49 -24.01
C ASP A 167 -12.30 -12.45 -24.90
N ARG A 168 -11.09 -12.04 -24.52
CA ARG A 168 -10.34 -11.03 -25.30
C ARG A 168 -9.76 -11.60 -26.56
N PRO A 169 -9.89 -10.92 -27.73
CA PRO A 169 -9.31 -11.36 -29.00
C PRO A 169 -7.79 -11.54 -28.93
N GLU A 170 -7.10 -10.72 -28.14
CA GLU A 170 -5.65 -10.75 -27.97
C GLU A 170 -5.28 -10.91 -26.49
N ARG A 171 -5.81 -11.96 -25.85
CA ARG A 171 -5.62 -12.22 -24.41
C ARG A 171 -4.17 -12.30 -23.96
N ASP A 172 -3.27 -12.72 -24.85
CA ASP A 172 -1.84 -12.85 -24.54
C ASP A 172 -1.10 -11.51 -24.59
N LYS A 173 -1.69 -10.50 -25.20
CA LYS A 173 -1.16 -9.13 -25.23
C LYS A 173 -1.61 -8.36 -23.99
N VAL A 174 -0.83 -8.46 -22.95
CA VAL A 174 -1.13 -7.78 -21.67
C VAL A 174 -0.82 -6.30 -21.75
N TRP A 175 0.37 -5.93 -22.23
CA TRP A 175 0.94 -4.59 -22.22
C TRP A 175 0.81 -3.89 -23.57
N GLY A 176 0.75 -2.56 -23.55
CA GLY A 176 0.73 -1.73 -24.75
C GLY A 176 0.06 -0.37 -24.53
N PRO A 177 0.33 0.62 -25.40
CA PRO A 177 -0.18 1.99 -25.25
C PRO A 177 -1.69 2.12 -25.46
N ASN A 178 -2.33 1.07 -25.97
CA ASN A 178 -3.78 0.97 -26.16
C ASN A 178 -4.42 -0.12 -25.30
N ARG A 179 -3.73 -0.55 -24.23
CA ARG A 179 -4.23 -1.52 -23.26
C ARG A 179 -4.71 -0.81 -21.99
N PHE A 180 -5.70 -1.40 -21.34
CA PHE A 180 -6.24 -0.92 -20.08
C PHE A 180 -5.52 -1.59 -18.91
N LEU A 181 -4.79 -0.83 -18.11
CA LEU A 181 -4.00 -1.32 -16.98
C LEU A 181 -4.13 -0.34 -15.79
N PRO A 182 -5.30 -0.35 -15.11
CA PRO A 182 -5.63 0.64 -14.10
C PRO A 182 -4.77 0.49 -12.86
N THR A 183 -4.46 1.61 -12.19
CA THR A 183 -3.56 1.65 -11.06
C THR A 183 -4.17 2.20 -9.78
N ASN A 184 -4.94 3.28 -9.81
CA ASN A 184 -5.54 3.86 -8.60
C ASN A 184 -6.75 4.76 -8.89
N PHE A 185 -7.42 5.20 -7.80
CA PHE A 185 -8.63 6.01 -7.81
C PHE A 185 -8.45 7.34 -7.06
N ALA A 186 -9.33 8.31 -7.37
CA ALA A 186 -9.60 9.45 -6.51
C ALA A 186 -11.10 9.79 -6.55
N PHE A 187 -11.65 10.30 -5.45
CA PHE A 187 -13.10 10.50 -5.32
C PHE A 187 -13.48 11.97 -5.44
N LEU A 188 -14.55 12.23 -6.19
CA LEU A 188 -15.11 13.55 -6.45
C LEU A 188 -16.30 13.83 -5.53
N ASP A 189 -16.53 15.12 -5.22
CA ASP A 189 -17.62 15.57 -4.35
C ASP A 189 -19.01 15.35 -4.96
N ASP A 190 -19.08 15.30 -6.30
CA ASP A 190 -20.32 15.04 -7.05
C ASP A 190 -20.77 13.55 -7.01
N GLY A 191 -20.05 12.73 -6.28
CA GLY A 191 -20.28 11.28 -6.21
C GLY A 191 -19.52 10.50 -7.27
N GLY A 192 -18.93 11.15 -8.26
CA GLY A 192 -18.08 10.53 -9.27
C GLY A 192 -16.71 10.13 -8.74
N PHE A 193 -15.88 9.60 -9.62
CA PHE A 193 -14.50 9.23 -9.30
C PHE A 193 -13.58 9.36 -10.51
N LEU A 194 -12.29 9.45 -10.23
CA LEU A 194 -11.23 9.31 -11.20
C LEU A 194 -10.63 7.91 -11.11
N LEU A 195 -10.28 7.35 -12.26
CA LEU A 195 -9.52 6.10 -12.39
C LEU A 195 -8.33 6.37 -13.29
N ILE A 196 -7.12 6.08 -12.80
CA ILE A 196 -5.93 6.29 -13.61
C ILE A 196 -5.46 4.98 -14.24
N ASP A 197 -5.17 5.02 -15.53
CA ASP A 197 -4.61 3.92 -16.32
C ASP A 197 -3.09 4.10 -16.44
N GLY A 198 -2.37 3.75 -15.36
CA GLY A 198 -0.97 4.08 -15.22
C GLY A 198 0.00 3.24 -16.06
N TYR A 199 -0.35 2.00 -16.35
CA TYR A 199 0.52 1.09 -17.10
C TYR A 199 0.08 0.84 -18.53
N GLY A 200 -1.09 1.35 -18.92
CA GLY A 200 -1.67 1.18 -20.24
C GLY A 200 -1.59 2.44 -21.09
N ALA A 201 -2.74 3.01 -21.41
CA ALA A 201 -2.83 4.18 -22.30
C ALA A 201 -2.45 5.51 -21.62
N SER A 202 -2.14 5.52 -20.33
CA SER A 202 -1.70 6.70 -19.56
C SER A 202 -2.73 7.83 -19.50
N TYR A 203 -4.01 7.49 -19.38
CA TYR A 203 -5.08 8.45 -19.19
C TYR A 203 -5.63 8.44 -17.77
N CYS A 204 -6.08 9.60 -17.31
CA CYS A 204 -6.94 9.74 -16.14
C CYS A 204 -8.39 9.81 -16.64
N HIS A 205 -9.19 8.81 -16.29
CA HIS A 205 -10.60 8.69 -16.67
C HIS A 205 -11.51 9.24 -15.58
N ARG A 206 -12.53 9.99 -15.98
CA ARG A 206 -13.58 10.48 -15.08
C ARG A 206 -14.84 9.66 -15.27
N TYR A 207 -15.41 9.22 -14.16
CA TYR A 207 -16.68 8.52 -14.07
C TYR A 207 -17.67 9.33 -13.22
N ASN A 208 -18.95 9.27 -13.52
CA ASN A 208 -19.99 9.84 -12.68
C ASN A 208 -20.34 8.93 -11.50
N LYS A 209 -21.27 9.35 -10.64
CA LYS A 209 -21.74 8.59 -9.46
C LYS A 209 -22.35 7.22 -9.80
N ASP A 210 -22.83 7.02 -11.01
CA ASP A 210 -23.42 5.77 -11.51
C ASP A 210 -22.36 4.89 -12.22
N ALA A 211 -21.08 5.20 -12.02
CA ALA A 211 -19.93 4.54 -12.62
C ALA A 211 -19.97 4.53 -14.18
N LYS A 212 -20.60 5.52 -14.78
CA LYS A 212 -20.57 5.72 -16.24
C LYS A 212 -19.42 6.65 -16.61
N TRP A 213 -18.68 6.28 -17.64
CA TRP A 213 -17.59 7.10 -18.16
C TRP A 213 -18.07 8.45 -18.66
N VAL A 214 -17.31 9.50 -18.41
CA VAL A 214 -17.64 10.89 -18.77
C VAL A 214 -16.61 11.48 -19.71
N SER A 215 -15.33 11.38 -19.36
CA SER A 215 -14.22 12.00 -20.09
C SER A 215 -12.89 11.41 -19.65
N CYS A 216 -11.82 11.78 -20.34
CA CYS A 216 -10.45 11.52 -19.90
C CYS A 216 -9.52 12.68 -20.28
N PHE A 217 -8.39 12.76 -19.61
CA PHE A 217 -7.30 13.68 -19.94
C PHE A 217 -5.95 12.98 -19.77
N GLY A 218 -4.87 13.58 -20.28
CA GLY A 218 -3.54 12.99 -20.23
C GLY A 218 -3.15 12.30 -21.53
N GLY A 219 -2.82 11.01 -21.43
CA GLY A 219 -2.23 10.21 -22.50
C GLY A 219 -0.71 10.27 -22.51
N VAL A 220 -0.07 9.33 -23.20
CA VAL A 220 1.40 9.20 -23.26
C VAL A 220 2.06 10.43 -23.89
N GLY A 221 3.12 10.94 -23.30
CA GLY A 221 3.93 12.03 -23.85
C GLY A 221 4.76 12.76 -22.81
N ASP A 222 5.63 13.67 -23.27
CA ASP A 222 6.57 14.42 -22.45
C ASP A 222 6.20 15.91 -22.27
N SER A 223 5.14 16.37 -22.96
CA SER A 223 4.65 17.74 -22.80
C SER A 223 3.77 17.90 -21.56
N GLU A 224 3.54 19.14 -21.17
CA GLU A 224 2.63 19.50 -20.06
C GLU A 224 1.27 18.84 -20.25
N GLY A 225 0.76 18.21 -19.16
CA GLY A 225 -0.50 17.49 -19.18
C GLY A 225 -0.45 16.10 -19.82
N LYS A 226 0.71 15.66 -20.34
CA LYS A 226 0.97 14.28 -20.79
C LYS A 226 1.76 13.52 -19.74
N PHE A 227 1.71 12.18 -19.82
CA PHE A 227 2.25 11.33 -18.77
C PHE A 227 3.19 10.25 -19.29
N ARG A 228 4.07 9.80 -18.40
CA ARG A 228 4.76 8.51 -18.45
C ARG A 228 4.47 7.73 -17.18
N THR A 229 3.64 6.73 -17.28
CA THR A 229 3.21 5.92 -16.15
C THR A 229 2.58 6.78 -15.03
N PRO A 230 1.45 7.45 -15.27
CA PRO A 230 0.70 8.17 -14.24
C PRO A 230 0.14 7.13 -13.27
N HIS A 231 0.70 7.05 -12.05
CA HIS A 231 0.49 5.86 -11.22
C HIS A 231 -0.53 6.07 -10.11
N GLY A 232 -0.44 7.17 -9.39
CA GLY A 232 -1.40 7.60 -8.37
C GLY A 232 -2.14 8.86 -8.80
N VAL A 233 -3.36 9.01 -8.30
CA VAL A 233 -4.19 10.20 -8.49
C VAL A 233 -4.90 10.54 -7.18
N TRP A 234 -4.99 11.83 -6.84
CA TRP A 234 -5.66 12.30 -5.62
C TRP A 234 -6.33 13.64 -5.85
N ILE A 235 -7.29 13.99 -5.00
CA ILE A 235 -7.88 15.34 -4.98
C ILE A 235 -7.26 16.12 -3.82
N ASP A 236 -6.40 17.06 -4.16
CA ASP A 236 -5.75 17.93 -3.19
C ASP A 236 -6.69 19.06 -2.78
N LYS A 237 -7.21 18.97 -1.55
CA LYS A 237 -8.10 19.96 -0.93
C LYS A 237 -7.50 20.54 0.35
N ARG A 238 -6.16 20.51 0.49
CA ARG A 238 -5.49 21.09 1.67
C ARG A 238 -5.91 22.55 1.86
N ALA A 239 -6.06 22.96 3.12
CA ALA A 239 -6.54 24.32 3.44
C ALA A 239 -5.64 25.39 2.81
N GLY A 240 -6.25 26.43 2.25
CA GLY A 240 -5.55 27.52 1.55
C GLY A 240 -5.24 27.22 0.07
N ARG A 241 -5.53 26.02 -0.44
CA ARG A 241 -5.40 25.68 -1.86
C ARG A 241 -6.75 25.68 -2.58
N THR A 242 -6.73 26.00 -3.87
CA THR A 242 -7.88 25.69 -4.74
C THR A 242 -7.90 24.18 -4.96
N PRO A 243 -9.04 23.49 -4.75
CA PRO A 243 -9.17 22.07 -5.02
C PRO A 243 -8.66 21.71 -6.43
N SER A 244 -7.80 20.71 -6.51
CA SER A 244 -7.14 20.33 -7.76
C SER A 244 -6.87 18.82 -7.79
N ILE A 245 -6.77 18.28 -8.99
CA ILE A 245 -6.34 16.89 -9.20
C ILE A 245 -4.81 16.88 -9.19
N VAL A 246 -4.20 16.05 -8.34
CA VAL A 246 -2.77 15.75 -8.39
C VAL A 246 -2.54 14.36 -8.95
N VAL A 247 -1.64 14.23 -9.92
CA VAL A 247 -1.25 12.96 -10.55
C VAL A 247 0.23 12.72 -10.28
N CYS A 248 0.54 11.54 -9.74
CA CYS A 248 1.91 11.04 -9.60
C CYS A 248 2.39 10.53 -10.95
N ASP A 249 3.04 11.39 -11.72
CA ASP A 249 3.61 11.04 -13.03
C ASP A 249 4.97 10.36 -12.82
N ARG A 250 4.88 9.07 -12.51
CA ARG A 250 5.95 8.29 -11.91
C ARG A 250 7.24 8.29 -12.70
N ALA A 251 7.17 7.97 -13.99
CA ALA A 251 8.38 7.85 -14.81
C ALA A 251 8.93 9.20 -15.28
N HIS A 252 8.19 10.30 -15.10
CA HIS A 252 8.72 11.66 -15.21
C HIS A 252 9.31 12.19 -13.89
N HIS A 253 9.18 11.45 -12.78
CA HIS A 253 9.66 11.87 -11.46
C HIS A 253 9.00 13.17 -10.95
N THR A 254 7.71 13.36 -11.26
CA THR A 254 6.99 14.61 -10.98
C THR A 254 5.60 14.36 -10.42
N LEU A 255 5.04 15.41 -9.80
CA LEU A 255 3.62 15.56 -9.60
C LEU A 255 3.09 16.57 -10.61
N GLN A 256 2.01 16.25 -11.32
CA GLN A 256 1.32 17.19 -12.18
C GLN A 256 -0.03 17.54 -11.57
N TYR A 257 -0.35 18.84 -11.55
CA TYR A 257 -1.60 19.37 -11.03
C TYR A 257 -2.53 19.78 -12.17
N PHE A 258 -3.82 19.52 -11.97
CA PHE A 258 -4.88 19.82 -12.93
C PHE A 258 -6.06 20.46 -12.24
N THR A 259 -6.82 21.30 -12.96
CA THR A 259 -8.15 21.73 -12.49
C THR A 259 -9.06 20.52 -12.33
N MET A 260 -10.19 20.71 -11.63
CA MET A 260 -11.18 19.66 -11.46
C MET A 260 -11.77 19.16 -12.81
N GLU A 261 -11.62 19.93 -13.89
CA GLU A 261 -12.04 19.58 -15.28
C GLU A 261 -10.91 18.90 -16.08
N GLY A 262 -9.72 18.69 -15.47
CA GLY A 262 -8.60 18.02 -16.11
C GLY A 262 -7.72 18.94 -17.00
N LYS A 263 -7.76 20.27 -16.80
CA LYS A 263 -6.84 21.20 -17.45
C LYS A 263 -5.54 21.30 -16.66
N TYR A 264 -4.40 21.18 -17.33
CA TYR A 264 -3.09 21.31 -16.73
C TYR A 264 -2.91 22.66 -16.01
N LEU A 265 -2.25 22.61 -14.86
CA LEU A 265 -1.93 23.81 -14.03
C LEU A 265 -0.42 23.95 -13.86
N GLU A 266 0.24 22.96 -13.27
CA GLU A 266 1.65 23.03 -12.92
C GLU A 266 2.30 21.64 -12.78
N THR A 267 3.62 21.61 -12.80
CA THR A 267 4.44 20.41 -12.53
C THR A 267 5.43 20.66 -11.40
N ILE A 268 5.37 19.84 -10.35
CA ILE A 268 6.33 19.83 -9.23
C ILE A 268 7.34 18.72 -9.46
N LYS A 269 8.64 19.05 -9.43
CA LYS A 269 9.77 18.14 -9.67
C LYS A 269 10.47 17.73 -8.37
N GLY A 270 11.34 16.74 -8.43
CA GLY A 270 12.24 16.38 -7.32
C GLY A 270 11.84 15.11 -6.56
N PHE A 271 10.99 14.28 -7.17
CA PHE A 271 10.59 12.99 -6.62
C PHE A 271 11.37 11.83 -7.23
N GLY A 272 11.42 10.73 -6.49
CA GLY A 272 12.06 9.49 -6.93
C GLY A 272 11.05 8.40 -7.29
N LEU A 273 10.44 8.46 -8.48
CA LEU A 273 9.35 7.58 -8.91
C LEU A 273 8.13 7.66 -7.95
N PRO A 274 7.44 8.82 -7.85
CA PRO A 274 6.28 8.97 -6.98
C PRO A 274 5.18 7.99 -7.39
N ALA A 275 4.66 7.23 -6.42
CA ALA A 275 3.76 6.14 -6.74
C ALA A 275 2.29 6.46 -6.42
N ASN A 276 2.02 7.13 -5.32
CA ASN A 276 0.68 7.58 -4.95
C ASN A 276 0.72 8.92 -4.19
N ALA A 277 -0.45 9.45 -3.87
CA ALA A 277 -0.62 10.68 -3.09
C ALA A 277 -1.85 10.57 -2.20
N GLU A 278 -1.76 11.03 -0.95
CA GLU A 278 -2.90 11.16 -0.05
C GLU A 278 -2.72 12.35 0.88
N THR A 279 -3.83 12.99 1.28
CA THR A 279 -3.79 14.15 2.19
C THR A 279 -4.33 13.83 3.57
N TRP A 280 -3.66 14.40 4.59
CA TRP A 280 -4.17 14.44 5.96
C TRP A 280 -3.95 15.85 6.52
N LYS A 281 -5.04 16.54 6.86
CA LYS A 281 -4.98 17.97 7.20
C LYS A 281 -4.28 18.76 6.07
N ASN A 282 -3.19 19.47 6.40
CA ASN A 282 -2.39 20.25 5.44
C ASN A 282 -1.17 19.51 4.88
N LEU A 283 -1.04 18.22 5.16
CA LEU A 283 0.03 17.40 4.61
C LEU A 283 -0.42 16.64 3.37
N LEU A 284 0.46 16.54 2.38
CA LEU A 284 0.37 15.62 1.26
C LEU A 284 1.49 14.59 1.39
N CYS A 285 1.13 13.33 1.49
CA CYS A 285 2.04 12.20 1.60
C CYS A 285 2.29 11.60 0.21
N ILE A 286 3.56 11.42 -0.14
CA ILE A 286 4.00 10.87 -1.43
C ILE A 286 4.94 9.68 -1.16
N PRO A 287 4.50 8.44 -1.29
CA PRO A 287 5.38 7.28 -1.32
C PRO A 287 6.16 7.28 -2.64
N GLU A 288 7.47 7.08 -2.55
CA GLU A 288 8.37 7.08 -3.69
C GLU A 288 9.09 5.73 -3.80
N LEU A 289 9.06 5.09 -4.96
CA LEU A 289 9.77 3.82 -5.18
C LEU A 289 11.29 3.95 -5.00
N HIS A 290 11.82 5.16 -5.05
CA HIS A 290 13.19 5.43 -4.65
C HIS A 290 13.32 5.62 -3.13
N ALA A 291 12.80 4.63 -2.39
CA ALA A 291 13.11 4.38 -0.98
C ALA A 291 12.88 5.54 -0.02
N ARG A 292 11.74 6.22 -0.09
CA ARG A 292 11.32 7.20 0.92
C ARG A 292 9.82 7.50 0.85
N VAL A 293 9.29 8.05 1.93
CA VAL A 293 7.97 8.69 1.96
C VAL A 293 8.19 10.18 2.19
N THR A 294 7.75 11.00 1.26
CA THR A 294 7.89 12.47 1.34
C THR A 294 6.59 13.12 1.80
N LEU A 295 6.69 14.02 2.78
CA LEU A 295 5.58 14.85 3.23
C LEU A 295 5.76 16.28 2.71
N LEU A 296 4.69 16.83 2.14
CA LEU A 296 4.65 18.22 1.65
C LEU A 296 3.62 19.01 2.45
N ASN A 297 3.92 20.30 2.71
CA ASN A 297 2.94 21.27 3.24
C ASN A 297 2.00 21.77 2.14
N GLU A 298 1.08 22.68 2.49
CA GLU A 298 0.10 23.27 1.57
C GLU A 298 0.72 24.10 0.42
N LYS A 299 1.99 24.47 0.54
CA LYS A 299 2.75 25.16 -0.52
C LYS A 299 3.54 24.22 -1.42
N ASN A 300 3.37 22.90 -1.22
CA ASN A 300 4.17 21.86 -1.87
C ASN A 300 5.68 21.91 -1.51
N GLU A 301 6.04 22.50 -0.37
CA GLU A 301 7.39 22.45 0.17
C GLU A 301 7.58 21.14 0.95
N VAL A 302 8.75 20.52 0.81
CA VAL A 302 9.10 19.28 1.55
C VAL A 302 9.29 19.63 3.02
N VAL A 303 8.49 19.00 3.90
CA VAL A 303 8.60 19.15 5.36
C VAL A 303 9.22 17.93 6.03
N ALA A 304 9.17 16.77 5.39
CA ALA A 304 9.88 15.57 5.86
C ALA A 304 10.15 14.58 4.74
N ARG A 305 11.23 13.79 4.89
CA ARG A 305 11.54 12.59 4.11
C ARG A 305 11.75 11.43 5.07
N LEU A 306 10.77 10.55 5.12
CA LEU A 306 10.74 9.48 6.10
C LEU A 306 11.41 8.23 5.53
N GLY A 307 12.27 7.60 6.33
CA GLY A 307 12.90 6.32 6.03
C GLY A 307 13.77 6.30 4.77
N GLU A 308 14.33 7.45 4.37
CA GLU A 308 15.07 7.63 3.12
C GLU A 308 16.31 6.73 3.01
N ASP A 309 16.39 5.97 1.91
CA ASP A 309 17.54 5.13 1.55
C ASP A 309 17.86 5.19 0.04
N VAL A 310 17.61 6.34 -0.56
CA VAL A 310 17.68 6.57 -2.01
C VAL A 310 19.03 6.15 -2.58
N ALA A 311 20.13 6.60 -1.97
CA ALA A 311 21.48 6.34 -2.48
C ALA A 311 21.79 4.84 -2.61
N ARG A 312 21.36 4.03 -1.64
CA ARG A 312 21.61 2.58 -1.64
C ARG A 312 20.69 1.84 -2.63
N VAL A 313 19.40 2.18 -2.64
CA VAL A 313 18.41 1.50 -3.47
C VAL A 313 18.58 1.83 -4.96
N THR A 314 19.03 3.06 -5.30
CA THR A 314 19.28 3.47 -6.68
C THR A 314 20.71 3.19 -7.17
N ALA A 315 21.58 2.64 -6.33
CA ALA A 315 22.90 2.21 -6.73
C ALA A 315 22.84 1.07 -7.78
N LYS A 316 23.92 0.83 -8.50
CA LYS A 316 23.99 -0.19 -9.56
C LYS A 316 23.46 -1.58 -9.13
N ASP A 317 23.73 -1.96 -7.87
CA ASP A 317 23.31 -3.24 -7.30
C ASP A 317 22.03 -3.13 -6.44
N GLY A 318 21.41 -1.97 -6.39
CA GLY A 318 20.25 -1.67 -5.56
C GLY A 318 19.02 -2.51 -5.91
N GLY A 319 18.84 -2.88 -7.18
CA GLY A 319 17.73 -3.72 -7.62
C GLY A 319 17.64 -5.10 -6.94
N GLN A 320 18.75 -5.63 -6.41
CA GLN A 320 18.76 -6.89 -5.66
C GLN A 320 18.12 -6.75 -4.26
N ILE A 321 18.04 -5.55 -3.71
CA ILE A 321 17.48 -5.29 -2.38
C ILE A 321 15.99 -5.65 -2.34
N ARG A 322 15.28 -5.43 -3.44
CA ARG A 322 13.84 -5.72 -3.57
C ARG A 322 13.49 -7.18 -3.26
N GLY A 323 14.33 -8.11 -3.69
CA GLY A 323 14.08 -9.56 -3.57
C GLY A 323 14.76 -10.21 -2.36
N ASP A 324 15.56 -9.47 -1.60
CA ASP A 324 16.38 -10.03 -0.53
C ASP A 324 16.13 -9.32 0.81
N LYS A 325 15.25 -9.92 1.60
CA LYS A 325 14.86 -9.41 2.92
C LYS A 325 16.06 -9.17 3.86
N SER A 326 17.12 -9.95 3.73
CA SER A 326 18.31 -9.81 4.57
C SER A 326 19.08 -8.49 4.34
N LYS A 327 18.77 -7.81 3.24
CA LYS A 327 19.33 -6.50 2.89
C LYS A 327 18.46 -5.32 3.32
N TRP A 328 17.28 -5.59 3.90
CA TRP A 328 16.43 -4.51 4.40
C TRP A 328 16.97 -3.97 5.71
N LEU A 329 16.95 -2.66 5.86
CA LEU A 329 17.47 -1.99 7.04
C LEU A 329 16.33 -1.44 7.89
N ASP A 330 16.51 -1.49 9.20
CA ASP A 330 15.56 -0.93 10.15
C ASP A 330 15.40 0.59 9.93
N GLY A 331 14.15 1.08 9.94
CA GLY A 331 13.82 2.47 9.68
C GLY A 331 14.04 2.93 8.25
N LYS A 332 14.36 2.04 7.31
CA LYS A 332 14.59 2.35 5.91
C LYS A 332 13.55 1.66 5.02
N PHE A 333 13.11 2.39 4.00
CA PHE A 333 12.27 1.85 2.95
C PHE A 333 13.10 1.30 1.79
N VAL A 334 12.47 0.43 1.01
CA VAL A 334 13.03 -0.10 -0.24
C VAL A 334 12.27 0.49 -1.43
N HIS A 335 11.01 0.15 -1.56
CA HIS A 335 10.15 0.66 -2.64
C HIS A 335 8.74 0.98 -2.11
N PRO A 336 8.55 2.07 -1.34
CA PRO A 336 7.21 2.55 -0.98
C PRO A 336 6.36 2.72 -2.23
N HIS A 337 5.26 1.95 -2.32
CA HIS A 337 4.37 1.93 -3.47
C HIS A 337 3.07 2.65 -3.17
N ASP A 338 2.64 2.57 -1.92
CA ASP A 338 1.49 3.31 -1.43
C ASP A 338 1.66 3.70 0.04
N ALA A 339 0.96 4.76 0.45
CA ALA A 339 0.91 5.20 1.83
C ALA A 339 -0.42 5.89 2.11
N CYS A 340 -1.11 5.46 3.17
CA CYS A 340 -2.35 6.06 3.62
C CYS A 340 -2.28 6.52 5.08
N PHE A 341 -3.04 7.56 5.41
CA PHE A 341 -3.14 8.06 6.78
C PHE A 341 -4.21 7.34 7.59
N ALA A 342 -3.90 7.05 8.84
CA ALA A 342 -4.91 6.79 9.85
C ALA A 342 -5.48 8.13 10.39
N ALA A 343 -6.61 8.06 11.10
CA ALA A 343 -7.28 9.24 11.65
C ALA A 343 -6.40 10.06 12.62
N ASP A 344 -5.50 9.41 13.34
CA ASP A 344 -4.53 10.03 14.26
C ASP A 344 -3.31 10.66 13.56
N GLY A 345 -3.19 10.50 12.23
CA GLY A 345 -2.08 10.97 11.44
C GLY A 345 -0.89 9.99 11.38
N SER A 346 -1.02 8.79 11.94
CA SER A 346 -0.11 7.68 11.65
C SER A 346 -0.23 7.30 10.17
N ILE A 347 0.84 6.74 9.59
CA ILE A 347 0.89 6.40 8.17
C ILE A 347 1.13 4.90 8.02
N PHE A 348 0.34 4.23 7.20
CA PHE A 348 0.63 2.89 6.75
C PHE A 348 1.29 2.94 5.38
N VAL A 349 2.32 2.13 5.19
CA VAL A 349 3.11 2.10 3.95
C VAL A 349 3.14 0.68 3.39
N ALA A 350 2.68 0.51 2.15
CA ALA A 350 2.87 -0.72 1.39
C ALA A 350 4.12 -0.59 0.51
N GLU A 351 4.96 -1.63 0.49
CA GLU A 351 6.17 -1.62 -0.31
C GLU A 351 6.14 -2.67 -1.42
N TRP A 352 6.54 -2.25 -2.60
CA TRP A 352 6.70 -3.10 -3.78
C TRP A 352 7.98 -3.93 -3.69
N VAL A 353 8.00 -4.90 -2.79
CA VAL A 353 9.09 -5.85 -2.57
C VAL A 353 8.61 -7.28 -2.77
N GLY A 354 9.50 -8.19 -3.14
CA GLY A 354 9.14 -9.53 -3.62
C GLY A 354 8.30 -10.36 -2.65
N THR A 355 8.53 -10.22 -1.35
CA THR A 355 7.79 -10.92 -0.28
C THR A 355 6.76 -10.03 0.41
N GLY A 356 6.48 -8.85 -0.14
CA GLY A 356 5.62 -7.84 0.47
C GLY A 356 6.14 -7.32 1.80
N ARG A 357 5.87 -6.06 2.09
CA ARG A 357 6.11 -5.46 3.41
C ARG A 357 5.09 -4.36 3.67
N ILE A 358 4.48 -4.39 4.85
CA ILE A 358 3.61 -3.33 5.34
C ILE A 358 4.22 -2.77 6.61
N SER A 359 4.41 -1.47 6.62
CA SER A 359 4.97 -0.74 7.76
C SER A 359 3.95 0.23 8.34
N LYS A 360 3.96 0.42 9.67
CA LYS A 360 3.25 1.49 10.35
C LYS A 360 4.25 2.53 10.81
N LEU A 361 4.01 3.77 10.46
CA LEU A 361 4.66 4.95 10.97
C LEU A 361 3.73 5.57 12.00
N LYS A 362 3.92 5.24 13.27
CA LYS A 362 3.10 5.77 14.36
C LYS A 362 3.51 7.19 14.67
N LYS A 363 2.57 8.14 14.56
CA LYS A 363 2.84 9.54 14.87
C LYS A 363 3.19 9.71 16.35
N THR A 364 4.28 10.43 16.67
CA THR A 364 4.81 10.56 18.03
C THR A 364 4.54 11.92 18.68
N VAL A 365 4.18 12.94 17.90
CA VAL A 365 3.88 14.32 18.34
C VAL A 365 2.64 14.86 17.66
#